data_6f33a81f3fb6414f3896f116915f2d96
#
_entry.id   6f33a81f3fb6414f3896f116915f2d96
#
_cell.length_a   1.000
_cell.length_b   1.000
_cell.length_c   1.000
_cell.angle_alpha   90.00
_cell.angle_beta   90.00
_cell.angle_gamma   90.00
#
_symmetry.space_group_name_H-M   'P 1'
#
loop_
_entity.id
_entity.type
_entity.pdbx_description
1 polymer ?
#
loop_
_entity_poly.entity_id
_entity_poly.type
_entity_poly.pdbx_seq_one_letter_code
_entity_poly.pdbx_strand_id
1 'polypeptide(L)'
;SDRVLAHFLDGLVVYRRGRDERLPPRPVEKRITNNVVLKKLRVAFELKDVDMHRAFADAGFPISKPEMTALFRQADHKHFRLCGDQLLRNFLKGLTLRMRGAGA
;
A
#
# COMPACT_ATOMS: atom_id res chain seq x y z
N SER A 1 10.96 -10.80 8.34
CA SER A 1 10.18 -10.39 9.49
C SER A 1 9.47 -9.07 9.22
N ASP A 2 8.44 -8.78 9.99
CA ASP A 2 7.68 -7.54 9.84
C ASP A 2 8.54 -6.30 10.02
N ARG A 3 9.52 -6.37 10.91
CA ARG A 3 10.43 -5.26 11.15
C ARG A 3 11.30 -4.96 9.94
N VAL A 4 11.79 -5.99 9.26
CA VAL A 4 12.58 -5.84 8.03
C VAL A 4 11.73 -5.24 6.93
N LEU A 5 10.49 -5.71 6.78
CA LEU A 5 9.56 -5.16 5.79
C LEU A 5 9.24 -3.69 6.07
N ALA A 6 9.03 -3.32 7.35
CA ALA A 6 8.75 -1.93 7.70
C ALA A 6 9.93 -1.02 7.35
N HIS A 7 11.17 -1.43 7.61
CA HIS A 7 12.35 -0.67 7.22
C HIS A 7 12.43 -0.49 5.70
N PHE A 8 12.19 -1.55 4.96
CA PHE A 8 12.21 -1.49 3.50
C PHE A 8 11.17 -0.51 2.95
N LEU A 9 9.94 -0.58 3.45
CA LEU A 9 8.86 0.28 2.99
C LEU A 9 9.09 1.73 3.35
N ASP A 10 9.61 2.02 4.55
CA ASP A 10 9.93 3.39 4.96
C ASP A 10 11.07 3.97 4.11
N GLY A 11 12.08 3.16 3.80
CA GLY A 11 13.16 3.56 2.90
C GLY A 11 12.66 3.85 1.50
N LEU A 12 11.72 3.03 1.00
CA LEU A 12 11.12 3.22 -0.31
C LEU A 12 10.32 4.53 -0.39
N VAL A 13 9.55 4.84 0.65
CA VAL A 13 8.81 6.11 0.72
C VAL A 13 9.76 7.30 0.67
N VAL A 14 10.84 7.28 1.45
CA VAL A 14 11.83 8.36 1.47
C VAL A 14 12.47 8.52 0.09
N TYR A 15 12.84 7.44 -0.55
CA TYR A 15 13.46 7.48 -1.88
C TYR A 15 12.53 8.09 -2.92
N ARG A 16 11.26 7.67 -2.95
CA ARG A 16 10.30 8.13 -3.96
C ARG A 16 9.88 9.59 -3.79
N ARG A 17 9.81 10.06 -2.56
CA ARG A 17 9.31 11.42 -2.26
C ARG A 17 10.42 12.45 -2.14
N GLY A 18 11.66 12.04 -2.17
CA GLY A 18 12.77 12.91 -1.87
C GLY A 18 12.96 13.10 -0.37
N ARG A 19 14.18 13.10 0.07
CA ARG A 19 14.48 13.17 1.49
C ARG A 19 14.44 14.61 1.99
N ASP A 20 13.66 14.83 3.04
CA ASP A 20 13.69 16.10 3.76
C ASP A 20 14.52 15.92 5.05
N GLU A 21 15.72 16.47 5.06
CA GLU A 21 16.65 16.30 6.18
C GLU A 21 16.22 17.03 7.44
N ARG A 22 15.26 17.94 7.34
CA ARG A 22 14.74 18.66 8.49
C ARG A 22 13.79 17.83 9.32
N LEU A 23 13.28 16.72 8.76
CA LEU A 23 12.37 15.84 9.46
C LEU A 23 13.13 14.69 10.10
N PRO A 24 12.79 14.32 11.34
CA PRO A 24 13.40 13.16 11.96
C PRO A 24 13.00 11.88 11.24
N PRO A 25 13.84 10.84 11.24
CA PRO A 25 13.48 9.55 10.68
C PRO A 25 12.25 8.99 11.39
N ARG A 26 11.35 8.38 10.63
CA ARG A 26 10.19 7.72 11.22
C ARG A 26 10.66 6.48 11.98
N PRO A 27 10.11 6.25 13.19
CA PRO A 27 10.43 5.01 13.89
C PRO A 27 9.92 3.80 13.13
N VAL A 28 10.63 2.70 13.22
CA VAL A 28 10.20 1.44 12.63
C VAL A 28 9.00 0.91 13.39
N GLU A 29 7.94 0.58 12.68
CA GLU A 29 6.76 0.02 13.29
C GLU A 29 7.07 -1.40 13.80
N LYS A 30 6.75 -1.65 15.07
CA LYS A 30 7.00 -2.96 15.67
C LYS A 30 6.12 -4.04 15.07
N ARG A 31 4.93 -3.65 14.63
CA ARG A 31 3.94 -4.56 14.05
C ARG A 31 3.40 -3.94 12.79
N ILE A 32 3.57 -4.65 11.69
CA ILE A 32 3.08 -4.20 10.40
C ILE A 32 1.84 -5.01 10.03
N THR A 33 0.80 -4.32 9.57
CA THR A 33 -0.40 -4.94 9.05
C THR A 33 -0.45 -4.79 7.53
N ASN A 34 -1.26 -5.62 6.88
CA ASN A 34 -1.44 -5.51 5.44
C ASN A 34 -2.00 -4.15 5.03
N ASN A 35 -2.81 -3.52 5.89
CA ASN A 35 -3.32 -2.18 5.65
C ASN A 35 -2.21 -1.15 5.63
N VAL A 36 -1.22 -1.29 6.52
CA VAL A 36 -0.04 -0.41 6.55
C VAL A 36 0.78 -0.61 5.28
N VAL A 37 0.97 -1.86 4.85
CA VAL A 37 1.69 -2.16 3.60
C VAL A 37 1.02 -1.47 2.42
N LEU A 38 -0.32 -1.57 2.30
CA LEU A 38 -1.06 -0.89 1.23
C LEU A 38 -0.83 0.61 1.24
N LYS A 39 -0.88 1.25 2.42
CA LYS A 39 -0.66 2.69 2.55
C LYS A 39 0.74 3.09 2.10
N LYS A 40 1.74 2.33 2.52
CA LYS A 40 3.13 2.62 2.16
C LYS A 40 3.37 2.44 0.66
N LEU A 41 2.80 1.42 0.06
CA LEU A 41 2.90 1.22 -1.39
C LEU A 41 2.21 2.33 -2.16
N ARG A 42 1.04 2.76 -1.69
CA ARG A 42 0.33 3.88 -2.30
C ARG A 42 1.19 5.15 -2.33
N VAL A 43 1.82 5.47 -1.21
CA VAL A 43 2.68 6.65 -1.11
C VAL A 43 3.94 6.48 -1.93
N ALA A 44 4.59 5.32 -1.84
CA ALA A 44 5.86 5.05 -2.52
C ALA A 44 5.74 5.16 -4.05
N PHE A 45 4.64 4.66 -4.61
CA PHE A 45 4.39 4.69 -6.06
C PHE A 45 3.46 5.81 -6.49
N GLU A 46 3.11 6.71 -5.57
CA GLU A 46 2.25 7.87 -5.85
C GLU A 46 0.93 7.48 -6.51
N LEU A 47 0.31 6.42 -6.00
CA LEU A 47 -0.91 5.87 -6.57
C LEU A 47 -2.13 6.68 -6.13
N LYS A 48 -2.98 7.01 -7.09
CA LYS A 48 -4.29 7.62 -6.84
C LYS A 48 -5.31 6.53 -6.56
N ASP A 49 -6.49 6.92 -6.07
CA ASP A 49 -7.57 5.97 -5.80
C ASP A 49 -7.92 5.13 -7.03
N VAL A 50 -7.95 5.76 -8.22
CA VAL A 50 -8.23 5.05 -9.46
C VAL A 50 -7.16 4.02 -9.78
N ASP A 51 -5.91 4.32 -9.47
CA ASP A 51 -4.79 3.39 -9.69
C ASP A 51 -4.90 2.19 -8.77
N MET A 52 -5.21 2.45 -7.50
CA MET A 52 -5.41 1.38 -6.51
C MET A 52 -6.54 0.46 -6.93
N HIS A 53 -7.67 1.05 -7.31
CA HIS A 53 -8.84 0.30 -7.73
C HIS A 53 -8.54 -0.55 -8.97
N ARG A 54 -7.82 0.02 -9.93
CA ARG A 54 -7.44 -0.68 -11.16
C ARG A 54 -6.48 -1.84 -10.89
N ALA A 55 -5.58 -1.70 -9.92
CA ALA A 55 -4.66 -2.79 -9.58
C ALA A 55 -5.43 -4.02 -9.11
N PHE A 56 -6.45 -3.85 -8.28
CA PHE A 56 -7.31 -4.97 -7.88
C PHE A 56 -8.06 -5.57 -9.06
N ALA A 57 -8.59 -4.73 -9.94
CA ALA A 57 -9.32 -5.19 -11.13
C ALA A 57 -8.40 -5.96 -12.08
N ASP A 58 -7.20 -5.48 -12.30
CA ASP A 58 -6.24 -6.12 -13.21
C ASP A 58 -5.80 -7.49 -12.70
N ALA A 59 -5.83 -7.69 -11.37
CA ALA A 59 -5.56 -9.00 -10.78
C ALA A 59 -6.73 -9.98 -10.92
N GLY A 60 -7.88 -9.52 -11.44
CA GLY A 60 -9.07 -10.33 -11.57
C GLY A 60 -9.98 -10.36 -10.34
N PHE A 61 -9.71 -9.48 -9.37
CA PHE A 61 -10.45 -9.43 -8.12
C PHE A 61 -10.86 -7.99 -7.80
N PRO A 62 -11.74 -7.39 -8.61
CA PRO A 62 -12.15 -6.00 -8.39
C PRO A 62 -12.88 -5.85 -7.06
N ILE A 63 -12.64 -4.71 -6.41
CA ILE A 63 -13.36 -4.35 -5.18
C ILE A 63 -14.13 -3.06 -5.43
N SER A 64 -15.19 -2.84 -4.63
CA SER A 64 -15.96 -1.61 -4.75
C SER A 64 -15.20 -0.43 -4.16
N LYS A 65 -15.60 0.79 -4.53
CA LYS A 65 -15.01 2.01 -3.96
C LYS A 65 -15.19 2.09 -2.45
N PRO A 66 -16.38 1.80 -1.87
CA PRO A 66 -16.52 1.76 -0.42
C PRO A 66 -15.61 0.75 0.27
N GLU A 67 -15.42 -0.43 -0.32
CA GLU A 67 -14.50 -1.43 0.22
C GLU A 67 -13.07 -0.91 0.22
N MET A 68 -12.63 -0.29 -0.85
CA MET A 68 -11.30 0.28 -0.94
C MET A 68 -11.10 1.40 0.08
N THR A 69 -12.07 2.29 0.22
CA THR A 69 -12.03 3.36 1.22
C THR A 69 -11.90 2.79 2.63
N ALA A 70 -12.63 1.71 2.91
CA ALA A 70 -12.60 1.05 4.23
C ALA A 70 -11.20 0.51 4.58
N LEU A 71 -10.42 0.08 3.60
CA LEU A 71 -9.05 -0.40 3.82
C LEU A 71 -8.11 0.69 4.29
N PHE A 72 -8.39 1.96 3.96
CA PHE A 72 -7.54 3.09 4.31
C PHE A 72 -8.06 3.92 5.49
N ARG A 73 -9.14 3.49 6.13
CA ARG A 73 -9.63 4.14 7.35
C ARG A 73 -8.71 3.83 8.51
N GLN A 74 -8.81 4.62 9.58
CA GLN A 74 -8.10 4.31 10.82
C GLN A 74 -8.63 3.01 11.42
N ALA A 75 -7.76 2.28 12.09
CA ALA A 75 -8.08 0.94 12.60
C ALA A 75 -9.21 0.96 13.64
N ASP A 76 -9.43 2.08 14.32
CA ASP A 76 -10.51 2.24 15.29
C ASP A 76 -11.83 2.71 14.68
N HIS A 77 -11.85 2.98 13.38
CA HIS A 77 -13.08 3.40 12.71
C HIS A 77 -14.04 2.21 12.56
N LYS A 78 -15.34 2.45 12.84
CA LYS A 78 -16.34 1.37 12.79
C LYS A 78 -16.48 0.72 11.40
N HIS A 79 -16.15 1.43 10.35
CA HIS A 79 -16.19 0.91 8.98
C HIS A 79 -14.80 0.52 8.44
N PHE A 80 -13.82 0.43 9.32
CA PHE A 80 -12.51 -0.08 8.95
C PHE A 80 -12.62 -1.53 8.48
N ARG A 81 -11.90 -1.84 7.42
CA ARG A 81 -11.79 -3.22 6.93
C ARG A 81 -10.34 -3.67 6.99
N LEU A 82 -10.12 -4.80 7.65
CA LEU A 82 -8.79 -5.42 7.68
C LEU A 82 -8.47 -6.03 6.32
N CYS A 83 -7.29 -5.73 5.81
CA CYS A 83 -6.79 -6.32 4.57
C CYS A 83 -6.27 -7.72 4.85
N GLY A 84 -6.96 -8.73 4.34
CA GLY A 84 -6.49 -10.11 4.44
C GLY A 84 -5.29 -10.37 3.53
N ASP A 85 -4.58 -11.46 3.79
CA ASP A 85 -3.40 -11.81 3.02
C ASP A 85 -3.70 -12.02 1.53
N GLN A 86 -4.82 -12.64 1.22
CA GLN A 86 -5.21 -12.88 -0.17
C GLN A 86 -5.49 -11.57 -0.90
N LEU A 87 -6.14 -10.63 -0.22
CA LEU A 87 -6.42 -9.32 -0.81
C LEU A 87 -5.13 -8.56 -1.11
N LEU A 88 -4.16 -8.60 -0.19
CA LEU A 88 -2.86 -7.98 -0.41
C LEU A 88 -2.13 -8.63 -1.59
N ARG A 89 -2.14 -9.95 -1.67
CA ARG A 89 -1.53 -10.68 -2.79
C ARG A 89 -2.15 -10.28 -4.13
N ASN A 90 -3.47 -10.13 -4.16
CA ASN A 90 -4.17 -9.70 -5.36
C ASN A 90 -3.73 -8.29 -5.78
N PHE A 91 -3.61 -7.38 -4.81
CA PHE A 91 -3.12 -6.03 -5.08
C PHE A 91 -1.71 -6.04 -5.64
N LEU A 92 -0.80 -6.80 -5.02
CA LEU A 92 0.58 -6.89 -5.47
C LEU A 92 0.68 -7.48 -6.88
N LYS A 93 -0.15 -8.47 -7.19
CA LYS A 93 -0.21 -9.04 -8.55
C LYS A 93 -0.65 -7.99 -9.56
N GLY A 94 -1.71 -7.24 -9.26
CA GLY A 94 -2.21 -6.19 -10.15
C GLY A 94 -1.21 -5.07 -10.34
N LEU A 95 -0.54 -4.66 -9.27
CA LEU A 95 0.50 -3.64 -9.33
C LEU A 95 1.68 -4.10 -10.20
N THR A 96 2.11 -5.35 -10.05
CA THR A 96 3.17 -5.93 -10.86
C THR A 96 2.80 -5.94 -12.33
N LEU A 97 1.57 -6.33 -12.67
CA LEU A 97 1.08 -6.33 -14.04
C LEU A 97 1.11 -4.94 -14.65
N ARG A 98 0.69 -3.93 -13.89
CA ARG A 98 0.73 -2.54 -14.35
C ARG A 98 2.16 -2.06 -14.62
N MET A 99 3.08 -2.39 -13.71
CA MET A 99 4.47 -1.98 -13.85
C MET A 99 5.11 -2.63 -15.07
N ARG A 100 4.79 -3.89 -15.35
CA ARG A 100 5.26 -4.58 -16.55
C ARG A 100 4.69 -3.93 -17.82
N GLY A 101 3.41 -3.62 -17.83
CA GLY A 101 2.78 -2.94 -18.95
C GLY A 101 3.36 -1.57 -19.20
N ALA A 102 3.64 -0.80 -18.15
CA ALA A 102 4.23 0.52 -18.27
C ALA A 102 5.70 0.46 -18.73
N GLY A 103 6.41 -0.62 -18.42
CA GLY A 103 7.80 -0.81 -18.83
C GLY A 103 7.97 -1.47 -20.19
N ALA A 104 6.90 -1.91 -20.79
CA ALA A 104 6.94 -2.61 -22.07
C ALA A 104 7.16 -1.66 -23.25
#